data_3c2873514e3d83c59b17e20219ba4bcc
#
_entry.id   3c2873514e3d83c59b17e20219ba4bcc
#
_cell.length_a   1.000
_cell.length_b   1.000
_cell.length_c   1.000
_cell.angle_alpha   90.00
_cell.angle_beta   90.00
_cell.angle_gamma   90.00
#
_symmetry.space_group_name_H-M   'P 1'
#
loop_
_entity.id
_entity.type
_entity.pdbx_description
1 polymer ?
#
loop_
_entity_poly.entity_id
_entity_poly.type
_entity_poly.pdbx_seq_one_letter_code
_entity_poly.pdbx_strand_id
1 'polypeptide(L)'
;SSSISNYFTSDLQKFDNKFRYSKLAGIIDDTNSSIRNSKTSIKYQMQIAPTTLAVAATYTMEFNATLSKGTLTSTAFTASDGFTYTLIDDSLGSVKLVRSTYTSGIVTIDIPTTYMTLVSGSENLGTIDYTTGKVILNSFTPHSISDGKSYIKMTVTPGTNNQDVTPLREQIITTDSSDTAAINIIMVAETII
;
A
#
# COMPACT_ATOMS: atom_id res chain seq x y z
N SER A 1 -0.75 -6.41 20.94
CA SER A 1 0.14 -5.74 19.94
C SER A 1 1.61 -6.08 20.13
N SER A 2 2.10 -6.25 21.36
CA SER A 2 3.53 -6.54 21.63
C SER A 2 4.04 -7.81 20.92
N SER A 3 3.29 -8.90 20.94
CA SER A 3 3.68 -10.16 20.28
C SER A 3 3.84 -10.00 18.76
N ILE A 4 2.94 -9.24 18.11
CA ILE A 4 3.02 -8.92 16.68
C ILE A 4 4.25 -8.05 16.42
N SER A 5 4.45 -6.99 17.20
CA SER A 5 5.62 -6.11 17.05
C SER A 5 6.93 -6.88 17.23
N ASN A 6 7.00 -7.78 18.21
CA ASN A 6 8.16 -8.64 18.43
C ASN A 6 8.44 -9.56 17.23
N TYR A 7 7.41 -10.13 16.60
CA TYR A 7 7.59 -10.95 15.39
C TYR A 7 8.24 -10.13 14.25
N PHE A 8 7.79 -8.90 14.04
CA PHE A 8 8.38 -8.06 13.01
C PHE A 8 9.82 -7.66 13.36
N THR A 9 10.08 -7.23 14.60
CA THR A 9 11.42 -6.75 14.99
C THR A 9 12.44 -7.87 15.15
N SER A 10 12.06 -9.00 15.72
CA SER A 10 13.00 -10.09 16.03
C SER A 10 13.22 -11.02 14.84
N ASP A 11 12.15 -11.31 14.09
CA ASP A 11 12.20 -12.35 13.07
C ASP A 11 12.31 -11.77 11.65
N LEU A 12 11.61 -10.67 11.34
CA LEU A 12 11.49 -10.18 9.96
C LEU A 12 12.45 -9.04 9.62
N GLN A 13 12.89 -8.23 10.58
CA GLN A 13 13.86 -7.16 10.34
C GLN A 13 15.28 -7.69 10.08
N LYS A 14 15.39 -8.66 9.19
CA LYS A 14 16.64 -9.29 8.77
C LYS A 14 16.56 -9.55 7.27
N PHE A 15 17.69 -9.51 6.58
CA PHE A 15 17.76 -9.86 5.19
C PHE A 15 17.33 -11.31 4.96
N ASP A 16 16.66 -11.57 3.83
CA ASP A 16 16.22 -12.89 3.37
C ASP A 16 15.16 -13.59 4.25
N ASN A 17 14.64 -12.93 5.27
CA ASN A 17 13.58 -13.50 6.09
C ASN A 17 12.21 -13.32 5.44
N LYS A 18 11.51 -14.45 5.30
CA LYS A 18 10.18 -14.52 4.70
C LYS A 18 9.12 -14.20 5.74
N PHE A 19 8.18 -13.33 5.37
CA PHE A 19 6.94 -13.23 6.12
C PHE A 19 6.10 -14.48 5.90
N ARG A 20 5.70 -15.13 6.98
CA ARG A 20 4.79 -16.29 6.97
C ARG A 20 3.50 -15.94 7.68
N TYR A 21 2.41 -15.93 6.92
CA TYR A 21 1.08 -15.65 7.45
C TYR A 21 0.68 -16.62 8.57
N SER A 22 0.92 -17.93 8.36
CA SER A 22 0.61 -18.97 9.36
C SER A 22 1.35 -18.78 10.69
N LYS A 23 2.61 -18.30 10.63
CA LYS A 23 3.37 -17.99 11.84
C LYS A 23 2.78 -16.78 12.57
N LEU A 24 2.40 -15.74 11.86
CA LEU A 24 1.73 -14.58 12.46
C LEU A 24 0.38 -14.97 13.08
N ALA A 25 -0.43 -15.76 12.39
CA ALA A 25 -1.71 -16.25 12.91
C ALA A 25 -1.51 -17.05 14.19
N GLY A 26 -0.57 -18.00 14.22
CA GLY A 26 -0.25 -18.75 15.43
C GLY A 26 0.18 -17.86 16.60
N ILE A 27 1.03 -16.87 16.36
CA ILE A 27 1.45 -15.91 17.41
C ILE A 27 0.25 -15.14 17.97
N ILE A 28 -0.74 -14.79 17.13
CA ILE A 28 -1.95 -14.10 17.56
C ILE A 28 -2.81 -15.04 18.42
N ASP A 29 -3.06 -16.24 17.94
CA ASP A 29 -3.90 -17.24 18.62
C ASP A 29 -3.29 -17.67 19.97
N ASP A 30 -1.98 -17.80 20.04
CA ASP A 30 -1.23 -18.15 21.26
C ASP A 30 -1.12 -17.00 22.28
N THR A 31 -1.49 -15.76 21.89
CA THR A 31 -1.36 -14.59 22.76
C THR A 31 -2.25 -14.69 24.01
N ASN A 32 -3.43 -15.31 23.89
CA ASN A 32 -4.34 -15.50 25.01
C ASN A 32 -5.27 -16.68 24.73
N SER A 33 -5.43 -17.58 25.70
CA SER A 33 -6.31 -18.75 25.63
C SER A 33 -7.80 -18.42 25.44
N SER A 34 -8.21 -17.18 25.65
CA SER A 34 -9.57 -16.72 25.40
C SER A 34 -9.83 -16.39 23.93
N ILE A 35 -8.81 -16.33 23.08
CA ILE A 35 -8.95 -16.12 21.64
C ILE A 35 -9.39 -17.46 21.03
N ARG A 36 -10.64 -17.52 20.58
CA ARG A 36 -11.18 -18.75 19.95
C ARG A 36 -11.04 -18.75 18.43
N ASN A 37 -10.99 -17.57 17.84
CA ASN A 37 -10.89 -17.39 16.40
C ASN A 37 -10.28 -16.02 16.10
N SER A 38 -9.34 -15.96 15.16
CA SER A 38 -8.75 -14.73 14.69
C SER A 38 -8.91 -14.59 13.18
N LYS A 39 -9.27 -13.40 12.72
CA LYS A 39 -9.25 -13.04 11.30
C LYS A 39 -8.22 -11.94 11.09
N THR A 40 -7.14 -12.29 10.42
CA THR A 40 -6.06 -11.35 10.12
C THR A 40 -6.15 -10.87 8.69
N SER A 41 -6.10 -9.56 8.48
CA SER A 41 -6.01 -8.93 7.17
C SER A 41 -4.67 -8.18 7.08
N ILE A 42 -3.96 -8.37 5.98
CA ILE A 42 -2.65 -7.78 5.75
C ILE A 42 -2.74 -6.89 4.52
N LYS A 43 -2.04 -5.75 4.56
CA LYS A 43 -1.79 -4.92 3.39
C LYS A 43 -0.30 -4.81 3.17
N TYR A 44 0.13 -4.86 1.92
CA TYR A 44 1.50 -4.60 1.53
C TYR A 44 1.68 -3.12 1.23
N GLN A 45 2.83 -2.59 1.60
CA GLN A 45 3.17 -1.21 1.36
C GLN A 45 4.61 -1.09 0.85
N MET A 46 4.80 -0.27 -0.17
CA MET A 46 6.10 0.17 -0.64
C MET A 46 6.15 1.70 -0.72
N GLN A 47 7.35 2.27 -0.68
CA GLN A 47 7.54 3.71 -0.71
C GLN A 47 8.24 4.12 -2.00
N ILE A 48 7.74 5.18 -2.61
CA ILE A 48 8.40 5.89 -3.70
C ILE A 48 8.99 7.16 -3.09
N ALA A 49 10.31 7.30 -3.11
CA ALA A 49 11.00 8.50 -2.68
C ALA A 49 11.59 9.23 -3.92
N PRO A 50 10.88 10.23 -4.47
CA PRO A 50 11.41 11.01 -5.58
C PRO A 50 12.68 11.76 -5.16
N THR A 51 13.76 11.58 -5.90
CA THR A 51 15.00 12.32 -5.63
C THR A 51 14.88 13.80 -5.97
N THR A 52 14.05 14.12 -6.95
CA THR A 52 13.75 15.49 -7.36
C THR A 52 12.28 15.61 -7.67
N LEU A 53 11.59 16.55 -7.04
CA LEU A 53 10.20 16.86 -7.33
C LEU A 53 10.08 17.64 -8.65
N ALA A 54 8.89 17.58 -9.28
CA ALA A 54 8.59 18.21 -10.55
C ALA A 54 9.45 17.72 -11.74
N VAL A 55 10.10 16.57 -11.59
CA VAL A 55 10.85 15.91 -12.66
C VAL A 55 10.23 14.55 -12.95
N ALA A 56 9.96 14.28 -14.23
CA ALA A 56 9.39 13.00 -14.64
C ALA A 56 10.39 11.86 -14.43
N ALA A 57 9.95 10.80 -13.76
CA ALA A 57 10.76 9.61 -13.55
C ALA A 57 9.91 8.34 -13.65
N THR A 58 10.56 7.23 -13.96
CA THR A 58 9.93 5.90 -13.93
C THR A 58 10.25 5.21 -12.61
N TYR A 59 9.22 4.69 -11.96
CA TYR A 59 9.35 3.96 -10.71
C TYR A 59 8.83 2.54 -10.90
N THR A 60 9.59 1.57 -10.44
CA THR A 60 9.21 0.16 -10.42
C THR A 60 9.14 -0.31 -8.97
N MET A 61 8.00 -0.90 -8.61
CA MET A 61 7.78 -1.53 -7.32
C MET A 61 7.47 -3.01 -7.53
N GLU A 62 8.12 -3.87 -6.79
CA GLU A 62 7.96 -5.31 -6.88
C GLU A 62 7.54 -5.85 -5.50
N PHE A 63 6.24 -6.10 -5.33
CA PHE A 63 5.69 -6.69 -4.11
C PHE A 63 6.02 -8.18 -4.00
N ASN A 64 6.46 -8.79 -5.10
CA ASN A 64 6.85 -10.22 -5.19
C ASN A 64 5.78 -11.17 -4.62
N ALA A 65 4.54 -10.85 -4.88
CA ALA A 65 3.36 -11.54 -4.39
C ALA A 65 2.18 -11.28 -5.32
N THR A 66 1.21 -12.19 -5.39
CA THR A 66 -0.04 -11.91 -6.10
C THR A 66 -0.82 -10.81 -5.39
N LEU A 67 -1.48 -9.95 -6.15
CA LEU A 67 -2.22 -8.80 -5.65
C LEU A 67 -3.71 -8.88 -5.97
N SER A 68 -4.54 -8.35 -5.09
CA SER A 68 -5.97 -8.19 -5.34
C SER A 68 -6.23 -7.01 -6.24
N LYS A 69 -7.08 -7.21 -7.24
CA LYS A 69 -7.49 -6.18 -8.20
C LYS A 69 -8.31 -5.07 -7.51
N GLY A 70 -8.11 -3.82 -7.93
CA GLY A 70 -8.87 -2.68 -7.41
C GLY A 70 -8.50 -2.28 -5.99
N THR A 71 -7.32 -2.67 -5.49
CA THR A 71 -6.93 -2.40 -4.10
C THR A 71 -5.67 -1.55 -3.96
N LEU A 72 -5.01 -1.23 -5.07
CA LEU A 72 -3.87 -0.33 -5.05
C LEU A 72 -4.33 1.09 -4.73
N THR A 73 -3.67 1.71 -3.78
CA THR A 73 -3.88 3.12 -3.44
C THR A 73 -2.57 3.77 -3.03
N SER A 74 -2.45 5.08 -3.18
CA SER A 74 -1.30 5.82 -2.69
C SER A 74 -1.68 6.85 -1.64
N THR A 75 -0.69 7.34 -0.89
CA THR A 75 -0.83 8.61 -0.18
C THR A 75 -0.91 9.76 -1.17
N ALA A 76 -1.45 10.88 -0.71
CA ALA A 76 -1.70 12.04 -1.56
C ALA A 76 -0.41 12.79 -1.94
N PHE A 77 -0.42 13.39 -3.11
CA PHE A 77 0.61 14.28 -3.63
C PHE A 77 -0.02 15.37 -4.50
N THR A 78 0.72 16.43 -4.79
CA THR A 78 0.24 17.53 -5.63
C THR A 78 0.88 17.43 -7.01
N ALA A 79 0.11 17.69 -8.06
CA ALA A 79 0.60 17.80 -9.44
C ALA A 79 0.90 19.25 -9.84
N SER A 80 1.32 19.47 -11.07
CA SER A 80 1.70 20.79 -11.61
C SER A 80 0.56 21.80 -11.65
N ASP A 81 -0.69 21.36 -11.66
CA ASP A 81 -1.90 22.17 -11.61
C ASP A 81 -2.26 22.65 -10.20
N GLY A 82 -1.49 22.26 -9.19
CA GLY A 82 -1.71 22.62 -7.79
C GLY A 82 -2.79 21.79 -7.08
N PHE A 83 -3.41 20.82 -7.75
CA PHE A 83 -4.40 19.94 -7.11
C PHE A 83 -3.76 18.70 -6.49
N THR A 84 -4.47 18.17 -5.51
CA THR A 84 -4.05 16.96 -4.78
C THR A 84 -4.63 15.70 -5.41
N TYR A 85 -3.79 14.70 -5.56
CA TYR A 85 -4.12 13.44 -6.23
C TYR A 85 -3.66 12.24 -5.39
N THR A 86 -4.28 11.09 -5.67
CA THR A 86 -3.85 9.76 -5.26
C THR A 86 -3.78 8.83 -6.47
N LEU A 87 -3.02 7.77 -6.36
CA LEU A 87 -2.97 6.70 -7.36
C LEU A 87 -3.92 5.58 -6.96
N ILE A 88 -4.61 5.02 -7.93
CA ILE A 88 -5.42 3.80 -7.79
C ILE A 88 -5.19 2.89 -8.99
N ASP A 89 -5.58 1.63 -8.92
CA ASP A 89 -5.66 0.74 -10.08
C ASP A 89 -7.11 0.62 -10.59
N ASP A 90 -7.25 0.34 -11.87
CA ASP A 90 -8.55 0.19 -12.54
C ASP A 90 -9.09 -1.25 -12.56
N SER A 91 -8.45 -2.15 -11.83
CA SER A 91 -8.73 -3.60 -11.81
C SER A 91 -8.44 -4.32 -13.15
N LEU A 92 -8.03 -3.61 -14.19
CA LEU A 92 -7.72 -4.13 -15.52
C LEU A 92 -6.22 -4.16 -15.83
N GLY A 93 -5.40 -3.61 -14.95
CA GLY A 93 -3.94 -3.61 -15.09
C GLY A 93 -3.33 -2.24 -15.32
N SER A 94 -4.12 -1.16 -15.26
CA SER A 94 -3.62 0.21 -15.37
C SER A 94 -3.64 0.93 -14.03
N VAL A 95 -2.63 1.76 -13.79
CA VAL A 95 -2.58 2.68 -12.65
C VAL A 95 -3.04 4.05 -13.10
N LYS A 96 -4.03 4.59 -12.40
CA LYS A 96 -4.68 5.86 -12.71
C LYS A 96 -4.53 6.86 -11.60
N LEU A 97 -4.67 8.11 -11.97
CA LEU A 97 -4.70 9.23 -11.06
C LEU A 97 -6.14 9.58 -10.70
N VAL A 98 -6.36 9.84 -9.43
CA VAL A 98 -7.67 10.27 -8.93
C VAL A 98 -7.52 11.53 -8.11
N ARG A 99 -8.34 12.51 -8.42
CA ARG A 99 -8.48 13.71 -7.63
C ARG A 99 -9.67 13.56 -6.68
N SER A 100 -9.43 13.74 -5.40
CA SER A 100 -10.49 13.82 -4.40
C SER A 100 -10.86 15.28 -4.18
N THR A 101 -12.10 15.66 -4.48
CA THR A 101 -12.65 16.96 -4.09
C THR A 101 -13.59 16.77 -2.92
N TYR A 102 -13.37 17.57 -1.88
CA TYR A 102 -14.27 17.62 -0.73
C TYR A 102 -15.18 18.84 -0.88
N THR A 103 -16.47 18.60 -1.10
CA THR A 103 -17.46 19.67 -1.17
C THR A 103 -18.61 19.36 -0.22
N SER A 104 -18.78 20.21 0.81
CA SER A 104 -19.90 20.13 1.77
C SER A 104 -20.15 18.75 2.40
N GLY A 105 -19.12 18.05 2.85
CA GLY A 105 -19.26 16.73 3.48
C GLY A 105 -19.33 15.55 2.52
N ILE A 106 -19.28 15.79 1.23
CA ILE A 106 -19.28 14.74 0.19
C ILE A 106 -17.89 14.65 -0.43
N VAL A 107 -17.28 13.47 -0.38
CA VAL A 107 -16.05 13.17 -1.10
C VAL A 107 -16.44 12.72 -2.51
N THR A 108 -16.15 13.54 -3.51
CA THR A 108 -16.31 13.16 -4.91
C THR A 108 -14.96 12.72 -5.44
N ILE A 109 -14.89 11.52 -5.97
CA ILE A 109 -13.72 11.01 -6.67
C ILE A 109 -13.87 11.42 -8.13
N ASP A 110 -13.02 12.33 -8.60
CA ASP A 110 -12.98 12.78 -9.97
C ASP A 110 -11.72 12.25 -10.66
N ILE A 111 -11.90 11.64 -11.82
CA ILE A 111 -10.79 11.24 -12.70
C ILE A 111 -10.67 12.37 -13.75
N PRO A 112 -9.72 13.29 -13.57
CA PRO A 112 -9.67 14.45 -14.44
C PRO A 112 -9.23 14.07 -15.84
N THR A 113 -10.08 14.34 -16.83
CA THR A 113 -9.74 14.20 -18.26
C THR A 113 -8.58 15.11 -18.67
N THR A 114 -8.37 16.22 -17.97
CA THR A 114 -7.28 17.19 -18.19
C THR A 114 -5.92 16.71 -17.65
N TYR A 115 -5.87 15.69 -16.83
CA TYR A 115 -4.60 15.14 -16.32
C TYR A 115 -3.72 14.55 -17.42
N MET A 116 -4.32 14.07 -18.47
CA MET A 116 -3.64 13.59 -19.68
C MET A 116 -2.71 14.63 -20.31
N THR A 117 -3.03 15.90 -20.12
CA THR A 117 -2.21 17.02 -20.62
C THR A 117 -1.05 17.35 -19.67
N LEU A 118 -1.18 17.04 -18.37
CA LEU A 118 -0.19 17.37 -17.33
C LEU A 118 0.95 16.36 -17.22
N VAL A 119 0.76 15.13 -17.70
CA VAL A 119 1.76 14.02 -17.60
C VAL A 119 2.00 13.37 -18.96
N SER A 120 2.22 14.13 -20.01
CA SER A 120 2.57 13.62 -21.35
C SER A 120 1.50 12.78 -22.08
N GLY A 121 0.22 13.10 -21.99
CA GLY A 121 -0.81 12.58 -22.91
C GLY A 121 -1.19 11.10 -22.73
N SER A 122 -0.97 10.50 -21.56
CA SER A 122 -1.34 9.11 -21.28
C SER A 122 -2.43 9.02 -20.21
N GLU A 123 -3.56 8.36 -20.53
CA GLU A 123 -4.62 8.03 -19.56
C GLU A 123 -4.10 7.09 -18.45
N ASN A 124 -3.05 6.34 -18.76
CA ASN A 124 -2.45 5.37 -17.86
C ASN A 124 -1.12 5.90 -17.38
N LEU A 125 -1.05 6.24 -16.10
CA LEU A 125 0.19 6.65 -15.45
C LEU A 125 1.16 5.48 -15.31
N GLY A 126 0.66 4.26 -15.38
CA GLY A 126 1.46 3.07 -15.21
C GLY A 126 0.66 1.78 -15.34
N THR A 127 1.30 0.68 -15.05
CA THR A 127 0.73 -0.66 -15.12
C THR A 127 0.91 -1.41 -13.81
N ILE A 128 0.01 -2.33 -13.54
CA ILE A 128 0.09 -3.29 -12.44
C ILE A 128 -0.13 -4.70 -12.97
N ASP A 129 0.81 -5.60 -12.68
CA ASP A 129 0.66 -7.03 -12.89
C ASP A 129 0.25 -7.69 -11.56
N TYR A 130 -0.99 -8.11 -11.48
CA TYR A 130 -1.54 -8.72 -10.26
C TYR A 130 -0.98 -10.10 -9.97
N THR A 131 -0.39 -10.77 -10.94
CA THR A 131 0.18 -12.11 -10.76
C THR A 131 1.58 -12.05 -10.15
N THR A 132 2.41 -11.15 -10.65
CA THR A 132 3.78 -10.98 -10.17
C THR A 132 3.90 -9.95 -9.03
N GLY A 133 2.90 -9.09 -8.90
CA GLY A 133 2.94 -7.97 -7.95
C GLY A 133 3.83 -6.82 -8.40
N LYS A 134 4.08 -6.71 -9.71
CA LYS A 134 4.90 -5.64 -10.27
C LYS A 134 4.05 -4.43 -10.63
N VAL A 135 4.43 -3.27 -10.14
CA VAL A 135 3.83 -1.97 -10.47
C VAL A 135 4.88 -1.08 -11.11
N ILE A 136 4.56 -0.51 -12.26
CA ILE A 136 5.43 0.44 -12.97
C ILE A 136 4.67 1.74 -13.14
N LEU A 137 5.25 2.85 -12.69
CA LEU A 137 4.78 4.20 -12.98
C LEU A 137 5.70 4.83 -14.03
N ASN A 138 5.12 5.30 -15.13
CA ASN A 138 5.87 5.91 -16.23
C ASN A 138 5.72 7.43 -16.17
N SER A 139 6.82 8.16 -16.31
CA SER A 139 6.83 9.63 -16.33
C SER A 139 6.08 10.27 -15.16
N PHE A 140 6.12 9.62 -13.99
CA PHE A 140 5.47 10.11 -12.79
C PHE A 140 6.17 11.36 -12.27
N THR A 141 5.41 12.46 -12.08
CA THR A 141 5.95 13.80 -11.81
C THR A 141 5.22 14.46 -10.64
N PRO A 142 5.46 14.02 -9.40
CA PRO A 142 4.88 14.68 -8.23
C PRO A 142 5.57 16.03 -8.00
N HIS A 143 4.81 17.10 -7.78
CA HIS A 143 5.31 18.45 -7.51
C HIS A 143 5.50 18.71 -6.02
N SER A 144 4.66 18.13 -5.17
CA SER A 144 4.86 18.08 -3.73
C SER A 144 4.25 16.80 -3.15
N ILE A 145 4.71 16.40 -1.98
CA ILE A 145 4.19 15.25 -1.25
C ILE A 145 3.46 15.75 -0.04
N SER A 146 2.26 15.22 0.19
CA SER A 146 1.42 15.62 1.32
C SER A 146 2.05 15.27 2.67
N ASP A 147 1.58 15.93 3.72
CA ASP A 147 1.98 15.69 5.12
C ASP A 147 3.48 15.92 5.42
N GLY A 148 4.17 16.72 4.59
CA GLY A 148 5.59 17.03 4.78
C GLY A 148 6.51 15.81 4.69
N LYS A 149 6.06 14.73 4.05
CA LYS A 149 6.85 13.52 3.82
C LYS A 149 7.77 13.69 2.61
N SER A 150 8.83 12.89 2.55
CA SER A 150 9.74 12.80 1.40
C SER A 150 9.43 11.61 0.48
N TYR A 151 8.35 10.89 0.75
CA TYR A 151 7.97 9.68 0.02
C TYR A 151 6.45 9.56 -0.11
N ILE A 152 6.03 8.86 -1.16
CA ILE A 152 4.64 8.47 -1.40
C ILE A 152 4.53 6.98 -1.05
N LYS A 153 3.57 6.61 -0.22
CA LYS A 153 3.27 5.23 0.11
C LYS A 153 2.33 4.64 -0.92
N MET A 154 2.67 3.47 -1.43
CA MET A 154 1.80 2.66 -2.28
C MET A 154 1.35 1.46 -1.47
N THR A 155 0.05 1.33 -1.27
CA THR A 155 -0.56 0.27 -0.45
C THR A 155 -1.45 -0.60 -1.32
N VAL A 156 -1.39 -1.92 -1.12
CA VAL A 156 -2.18 -2.90 -1.89
C VAL A 156 -2.53 -4.10 -1.01
N THR A 157 -3.65 -4.73 -1.31
CA THR A 157 -4.05 -5.98 -0.64
C THR A 157 -3.48 -7.18 -1.38
N PRO A 158 -2.93 -8.20 -0.69
CA PRO A 158 -2.50 -9.44 -1.32
C PRO A 158 -3.65 -10.18 -2.00
N GLY A 159 -3.36 -10.98 -3.01
CA GLY A 159 -4.35 -11.76 -3.77
C GLY A 159 -5.10 -12.78 -2.93
N THR A 160 -4.47 -13.27 -1.87
CA THR A 160 -5.08 -14.12 -0.84
C THR A 160 -4.70 -13.60 0.55
N ASN A 161 -5.63 -13.65 1.50
CA ASN A 161 -5.40 -13.14 2.87
C ASN A 161 -4.34 -13.90 3.66
N ASN A 162 -3.98 -15.10 3.23
CA ASN A 162 -3.03 -15.99 3.91
C ASN A 162 -1.72 -16.17 3.11
N GLN A 163 -1.35 -15.18 2.32
CA GLN A 163 -0.19 -15.26 1.46
C GLN A 163 1.11 -14.99 2.23
N ASP A 164 2.09 -15.88 2.04
CA ASP A 164 3.46 -15.64 2.47
C ASP A 164 4.15 -14.65 1.53
N VAL A 165 5.09 -13.86 2.05
CA VAL A 165 5.88 -12.91 1.28
C VAL A 165 7.36 -13.25 1.38
N THR A 166 7.99 -13.40 0.24
CA THR A 166 9.45 -13.49 0.15
C THR A 166 9.99 -12.13 -0.30
N PRO A 167 10.76 -11.43 0.54
CA PRO A 167 11.36 -10.18 0.13
C PRO A 167 12.35 -10.43 -1.01
N LEU A 168 12.49 -9.43 -1.87
CA LEU A 168 13.57 -9.42 -2.84
C LEU A 168 14.91 -9.16 -2.14
N ARG A 169 15.99 -9.46 -2.85
CA ARG A 169 17.34 -9.19 -2.37
C ARG A 169 17.46 -7.74 -1.91
N GLU A 170 18.01 -7.51 -0.74
CA GLU A 170 18.19 -6.18 -0.11
C GLU A 170 16.92 -5.54 0.46
N GLN A 171 15.80 -6.25 0.50
CA GLN A 171 14.58 -5.78 1.17
C GLN A 171 14.44 -6.38 2.57
N ILE A 172 13.89 -5.60 3.47
CA ILE A 172 13.53 -6.00 4.83
C ILE A 172 12.04 -5.75 5.02
N ILE A 173 11.33 -6.74 5.56
CA ILE A 173 9.91 -6.61 5.88
C ILE A 173 9.78 -6.02 7.29
N THR A 174 9.03 -4.94 7.41
CA THR A 174 8.74 -4.29 8.69
C THR A 174 7.29 -3.79 8.72
N THR A 175 6.79 -3.48 9.90
CA THR A 175 5.53 -2.73 10.04
C THR A 175 5.77 -1.26 9.71
N ASP A 176 4.73 -0.56 9.22
CA ASP A 176 4.80 0.88 9.01
C ASP A 176 4.81 1.63 10.35
N SER A 177 6.00 1.97 10.84
CA SER A 177 6.16 2.69 12.11
C SER A 177 5.67 4.15 12.07
N SER A 178 5.40 4.69 10.88
CA SER A 178 4.88 6.05 10.70
C SER A 178 3.35 6.11 10.70
N ASP A 179 2.69 4.94 10.74
CA ASP A 179 1.23 4.81 10.84
C ASP A 179 0.87 4.16 12.18
N THR A 180 0.25 4.92 13.07
CA THR A 180 -0.22 4.43 14.37
C THR A 180 -1.29 3.35 14.26
N ALA A 181 -1.96 3.24 13.12
CA ALA A 181 -2.94 2.22 12.79
C ALA A 181 -2.36 1.04 11.99
N ALA A 182 -1.04 0.96 11.78
CA ALA A 182 -0.39 -0.13 11.06
C ALA A 182 -0.66 -1.51 11.66
N ILE A 183 -0.90 -1.56 12.98
CA ILE A 183 -1.38 -2.75 13.69
C ILE A 183 -2.68 -2.37 14.37
N ASN A 184 -3.82 -2.74 13.77
CA ASN A 184 -5.15 -2.52 14.34
C ASN A 184 -5.76 -3.85 14.79
N ILE A 185 -6.13 -3.92 16.06
CA ILE A 185 -6.75 -5.10 16.69
C ILE A 185 -8.14 -4.75 17.15
N ILE A 186 -9.13 -5.40 16.56
CA ILE A 186 -10.54 -5.27 16.97
C ILE A 186 -10.93 -6.56 17.70
N MET A 187 -11.31 -6.44 18.96
CA MET A 187 -11.84 -7.55 19.75
C MET A 187 -13.36 -7.53 19.69
N VAL A 188 -13.95 -8.63 19.27
CA VAL A 188 -15.39 -8.83 19.24
C VAL A 188 -15.74 -9.89 20.27
N ALA A 189 -16.60 -9.54 21.22
CA ALA A 189 -17.12 -10.52 22.18
C ALA A 189 -18.08 -11.48 21.47
N GLU A 190 -17.89 -12.78 21.67
CA GLU A 190 -18.85 -13.76 21.20
C GLU A 190 -20.10 -13.70 22.11
N THR A 191 -21.25 -13.42 21.51
CA THR A 191 -22.54 -13.51 22.26
C THR A 191 -22.88 -14.98 22.38
N ILE A 192 -22.78 -15.53 23.58
CA ILE A 192 -23.28 -16.87 23.87
C ILE A 192 -24.82 -16.77 23.88
N ILE A 193 -25.46 -17.36 22.90
CA ILE A 193 -26.94 -17.52 22.82
C ILE A 193 -27.32 -18.77 23.58
#